data_84f6b53a996ec685a03a997a5b6aabfc
#
_entry.id   84f6b53a996ec685a03a997a5b6aabfc
#
_cell.length_a   1.000
_cell.length_b   1.000
_cell.length_c   1.000
_cell.angle_alpha   90.00
_cell.angle_beta   90.00
_cell.angle_gamma   90.00
#
_symmetry.space_group_name_H-M   'P 1'
#
loop_
_entity.id
_entity.type
_entity.pdbx_description
1 polymer ?
#
loop_
_entity_poly.entity_id
_entity_poly.type
_entity_poly.pdbx_seq_one_letter_code
_entity_poly.pdbx_strand_id
1 'polypeptide(L)'
;VGFVTSVCTYPEYTGQGIMKKLMYQSLEHMKQQGRPFALLYPYSIPLYHHLGWEIISNKISFNIKDRQIPTKVKAPGYVRRVDWDNTDFHELHSHFASITHGCLFRNALAWEEYWRWDEDDTNVAVYYNTKDKPCGFMVYLIKNDIMHIKEMIYLNREAKKGLWEYIHAHD
;
A
#
# COMPACT_ATOMS: atom_id res chain seq x y z
N VAL A 1 7.88 -13.90 5.84
CA VAL A 1 6.82 -13.26 6.62
C VAL A 1 5.49 -13.90 6.27
N GLY A 2 4.65 -14.22 7.25
CA GLY A 2 3.26 -14.60 7.05
C GLY A 2 2.35 -13.36 7.14
N PHE A 3 1.25 -13.35 6.40
CA PHE A 3 0.26 -12.29 6.48
C PHE A 3 -1.13 -12.87 6.72
N VAL A 4 -1.83 -12.34 7.74
CA VAL A 4 -3.19 -12.75 8.08
C VAL A 4 -4.17 -11.69 7.59
N THR A 5 -5.12 -12.11 6.78
CA THR A 5 -6.14 -11.22 6.20
C THR A 5 -7.51 -11.89 6.25
N SER A 6 -8.57 -11.11 6.05
CA SER A 6 -9.95 -11.60 5.89
C SER A 6 -10.45 -12.46 7.05
N VAL A 7 -10.09 -12.09 8.29
CA VAL A 7 -10.55 -12.82 9.50
C VAL A 7 -12.00 -12.47 9.78
N CYS A 8 -12.89 -13.46 9.66
CA CYS A 8 -14.30 -13.31 9.97
C CYS A 8 -14.86 -14.56 10.68
N THR A 9 -15.99 -14.39 11.35
CA THR A 9 -16.75 -15.48 11.98
C THR A 9 -18.23 -15.23 11.69
N TYR A 10 -18.93 -16.25 11.23
CA TYR A 10 -20.38 -16.15 11.05
C TYR A 10 -21.06 -15.82 12.39
N PRO A 11 -22.11 -14.98 12.39
CA PRO A 11 -22.80 -14.54 13.60
C PRO A 11 -23.21 -15.66 14.53
N GLU A 12 -23.72 -16.77 13.99
CA GLU A 12 -24.17 -17.95 14.72
C GLU A 12 -23.05 -18.70 15.46
N TYR A 13 -21.78 -18.46 15.10
CA TYR A 13 -20.61 -19.07 15.74
C TYR A 13 -19.80 -18.08 16.58
N THR A 14 -20.31 -16.87 16.78
CA THR A 14 -19.65 -15.85 17.59
C THR A 14 -19.61 -16.28 19.06
N GLY A 15 -18.54 -15.93 19.79
CA GLY A 15 -18.37 -16.24 21.21
C GLY A 15 -17.87 -17.68 21.50
N GLN A 16 -17.76 -18.54 20.51
CA GLN A 16 -17.33 -19.96 20.70
C GLN A 16 -15.80 -20.15 20.64
N GLY A 17 -15.02 -19.06 20.53
CA GLY A 17 -13.56 -19.10 20.49
C GLY A 17 -12.96 -19.63 19.18
N ILE A 18 -13.77 -19.79 18.13
CA ILE A 18 -13.32 -20.34 16.83
C ILE A 18 -12.23 -19.48 16.22
N MET A 19 -12.42 -18.17 16.17
CA MET A 19 -11.43 -17.22 15.65
C MET A 19 -10.08 -17.36 16.38
N LYS A 20 -10.11 -17.45 17.71
CA LYS A 20 -8.91 -17.66 18.53
C LYS A 20 -8.17 -18.95 18.16
N LYS A 21 -8.89 -20.06 17.96
CA LYS A 21 -8.30 -21.33 17.53
C LYS A 21 -7.66 -21.22 16.14
N LEU A 22 -8.34 -20.59 15.18
CA LEU A 22 -7.83 -20.40 13.84
C LEU A 22 -6.55 -19.51 13.84
N MET A 23 -6.53 -18.47 14.64
CA MET A 23 -5.34 -17.61 14.78
C MET A 23 -4.13 -18.40 15.31
N TYR A 24 -4.31 -19.21 16.35
CA TYR A 24 -3.22 -20.06 16.87
C TYR A 24 -2.76 -21.09 15.85
N GLN A 25 -3.69 -21.74 15.15
CA GLN A 25 -3.33 -22.69 14.09
C GLN A 25 -2.58 -22.04 12.94
N SER A 26 -2.98 -20.84 12.55
CA SER A 26 -2.29 -20.06 11.52
C SER A 26 -0.85 -19.70 11.93
N LEU A 27 -0.65 -19.27 13.17
CA LEU A 27 0.68 -18.96 13.69
C LEU A 27 1.56 -20.21 13.78
N GLU A 28 1.01 -21.32 14.25
CA GLU A 28 1.74 -22.59 14.31
C GLU A 28 2.13 -23.08 12.91
N HIS A 29 1.23 -22.98 11.95
CA HIS A 29 1.52 -23.30 10.54
C HIS A 29 2.63 -22.41 9.96
N MET A 30 2.58 -21.10 10.20
CA MET A 30 3.64 -20.18 9.80
C MET A 30 4.99 -20.54 10.41
N LYS A 31 5.00 -20.91 11.71
CA LYS A 31 6.20 -21.36 12.41
C LYS A 31 6.77 -22.62 11.77
N GLN A 32 5.94 -23.64 11.47
CA GLN A 32 6.36 -24.86 10.79
C GLN A 32 6.94 -24.60 9.40
N GLN A 33 6.48 -23.55 8.72
CA GLN A 33 7.03 -23.08 7.44
C GLN A 33 8.31 -22.22 7.58
N GLY A 34 8.87 -22.08 8.78
CA GLY A 34 10.05 -21.26 9.03
C GLY A 34 9.80 -19.75 8.85
N ARG A 35 8.56 -19.28 9.03
CA ARG A 35 8.20 -17.86 8.92
C ARG A 35 8.28 -17.20 10.30
N PRO A 36 9.35 -16.44 10.63
CA PRO A 36 9.56 -15.92 11.99
C PRO A 36 8.64 -14.76 12.36
N PHE A 37 7.99 -14.14 11.37
CA PHE A 37 7.08 -13.02 11.58
C PHE A 37 5.73 -13.28 10.95
N ALA A 38 4.68 -12.91 11.67
CA ALA A 38 3.30 -12.83 11.18
C ALA A 38 2.84 -11.36 11.26
N LEU A 39 2.20 -10.88 10.21
CA LEU A 39 1.67 -9.52 10.13
C LEU A 39 0.17 -9.57 9.88
N LEU A 40 -0.54 -8.55 10.34
CA LEU A 40 -1.94 -8.29 9.98
C LEU A 40 -2.23 -6.79 10.03
N TYR A 41 -3.32 -6.40 9.37
CA TYR A 41 -3.91 -5.07 9.53
C TYR A 41 -5.10 -5.19 10.50
N PRO A 42 -5.04 -4.58 11.70
CA PRO A 42 -6.02 -4.83 12.73
C PRO A 42 -7.36 -4.13 12.48
N TYR A 43 -8.46 -4.85 12.50
CA TYR A 43 -9.80 -4.29 12.62
C TYR A 43 -10.02 -3.70 14.03
N SER A 44 -9.52 -4.37 15.06
CA SER A 44 -9.63 -3.97 16.46
C SER A 44 -8.32 -4.22 17.19
N ILE A 45 -7.62 -3.17 17.56
CA ILE A 45 -6.34 -3.26 18.28
C ILE A 45 -6.49 -4.05 19.60
N PRO A 46 -7.48 -3.76 20.49
CA PRO A 46 -7.63 -4.50 21.73
C PRO A 46 -7.82 -6.01 21.53
N LEU A 47 -8.57 -6.41 20.49
CA LEU A 47 -8.78 -7.81 20.18
C LEU A 47 -7.47 -8.53 19.87
N TYR A 48 -6.64 -7.94 19.02
CA TYR A 48 -5.39 -8.55 18.61
C TYR A 48 -4.31 -8.50 19.71
N HIS A 49 -4.29 -7.45 20.53
CA HIS A 49 -3.43 -7.41 21.73
C HIS A 49 -3.71 -8.58 22.68
N HIS A 50 -4.99 -8.94 22.89
CA HIS A 50 -5.37 -10.11 23.69
C HIS A 50 -4.87 -11.44 23.13
N LEU A 51 -4.50 -11.48 21.86
CA LEU A 51 -3.93 -12.64 21.18
C LEU A 51 -2.40 -12.58 21.04
N GLY A 52 -1.77 -11.59 21.67
CA GLY A 52 -0.31 -11.43 21.69
C GLY A 52 0.28 -10.67 20.48
N TRP A 53 -0.57 -9.96 19.71
CA TRP A 53 -0.10 -9.13 18.61
C TRP A 53 0.28 -7.73 19.11
N GLU A 54 1.32 -7.15 18.49
CA GLU A 54 1.80 -5.81 18.83
C GLU A 54 1.85 -4.88 17.62
N ILE A 55 1.67 -3.58 17.87
CA ILE A 55 1.75 -2.57 16.82
C ILE A 55 3.21 -2.34 16.46
N ILE A 56 3.55 -2.55 15.18
CA ILE A 56 4.90 -2.33 14.67
C ILE A 56 4.99 -1.10 13.76
N SER A 57 3.87 -0.61 13.24
CA SER A 57 3.83 0.52 12.31
C SER A 57 2.47 1.22 12.36
N ASN A 58 2.46 2.52 12.10
CA ASN A 58 1.24 3.31 11.98
C ASN A 58 1.05 3.78 10.53
N LYS A 59 -0.18 3.72 10.04
CA LYS A 59 -0.57 4.39 8.81
C LYS A 59 -1.10 5.79 9.15
N ILE A 60 -0.50 6.82 8.55
CA ILE A 60 -0.94 8.20 8.71
C ILE A 60 -1.64 8.63 7.43
N SER A 61 -2.81 9.24 7.55
CA SER A 61 -3.56 9.81 6.43
C SER A 61 -3.62 11.33 6.59
N PHE A 62 -3.52 12.04 5.48
CA PHE A 62 -3.59 13.50 5.44
C PHE A 62 -4.71 13.93 4.49
N ASN A 63 -5.49 14.94 4.89
CA ASN A 63 -6.38 15.66 4.01
C ASN A 63 -5.71 16.98 3.63
N ILE A 64 -5.45 17.14 2.34
CA ILE A 64 -4.77 18.32 1.79
C ILE A 64 -5.78 19.05 0.90
N LYS A 65 -5.98 20.34 1.15
CA LYS A 65 -6.86 21.19 0.31
C LYS A 65 -6.06 21.70 -0.89
N ASP A 66 -6.73 21.92 -2.03
CA ASP A 66 -6.13 22.37 -3.30
C ASP A 66 -5.18 23.55 -3.10
N ARG A 67 -5.59 24.58 -2.33
CA ARG A 67 -4.75 25.74 -1.99
C ARG A 67 -3.45 25.43 -1.24
N GLN A 68 -3.29 24.22 -0.72
CA GLN A 68 -2.10 23.74 -0.02
C GLN A 68 -1.15 22.97 -0.93
N ILE A 69 -1.60 22.63 -2.14
CA ILE A 69 -0.79 21.94 -3.15
C ILE A 69 0.21 22.94 -3.75
N PRO A 70 1.49 22.59 -3.87
CA PRO A 70 2.50 23.47 -4.45
C PRO A 70 2.23 23.77 -5.92
N THR A 71 1.92 25.02 -6.27
CA THR A 71 1.47 25.44 -7.60
C THR A 71 2.58 25.76 -8.62
N LYS A 72 3.84 25.85 -8.20
CA LYS A 72 4.96 26.34 -9.05
C LYS A 72 6.13 25.39 -9.14
N VAL A 73 5.90 24.12 -9.09
CA VAL A 73 6.98 23.14 -9.09
C VAL A 73 7.00 22.41 -10.41
N LYS A 74 7.85 22.84 -11.36
CA LYS A 74 8.11 22.06 -12.58
C LYS A 74 9.19 21.02 -12.32
N ALA A 75 8.86 19.77 -12.64
CA ALA A 75 9.82 18.69 -12.75
C ALA A 75 10.30 18.58 -14.21
N PRO A 76 11.58 18.25 -14.47
CA PRO A 76 12.10 18.18 -15.84
C PRO A 76 11.62 16.95 -16.62
N GLY A 77 11.13 15.93 -15.92
CA GLY A 77 10.57 14.71 -16.50
C GLY A 77 9.07 14.82 -16.77
N TYR A 78 8.40 13.68 -16.81
CA TYR A 78 6.97 13.61 -17.07
C TYR A 78 6.30 12.47 -16.29
N VAL A 79 4.98 12.55 -16.13
CA VAL A 79 4.16 11.48 -15.55
C VAL A 79 3.33 10.83 -16.66
N ARG A 80 3.25 9.51 -16.63
CA ARG A 80 2.40 8.71 -17.51
C ARG A 80 1.54 7.76 -16.69
N ARG A 81 0.26 7.65 -17.03
CA ARG A 81 -0.61 6.58 -16.53
C ARG A 81 -0.20 5.26 -17.17
N VAL A 82 -0.18 4.23 -16.38
CA VAL A 82 0.19 2.87 -16.78
C VAL A 82 -0.81 1.87 -16.23
N ASP A 83 -0.83 0.68 -16.78
CA ASP A 83 -1.65 -0.40 -16.27
C ASP A 83 -1.08 -0.96 -14.96
N TRP A 84 -1.93 -1.59 -14.18
CA TRP A 84 -1.57 -2.15 -12.87
C TRP A 84 -0.51 -3.26 -12.93
N ASP A 85 -0.34 -3.93 -14.07
CA ASP A 85 0.68 -4.96 -14.33
C ASP A 85 1.97 -4.42 -14.96
N ASN A 86 2.10 -3.10 -15.06
CA ASN A 86 3.27 -2.45 -15.66
C ASN A 86 4.56 -2.80 -14.92
N THR A 87 5.58 -3.23 -15.65
CA THR A 87 6.87 -3.66 -15.12
C THR A 87 7.59 -2.54 -14.34
N ASP A 88 7.62 -1.32 -14.88
CA ASP A 88 8.30 -0.17 -14.24
C ASP A 88 7.72 0.11 -12.85
N PHE A 89 6.40 0.02 -12.72
CA PHE A 89 5.70 0.19 -11.45
C PHE A 89 6.11 -0.86 -10.42
N HIS A 90 6.14 -2.14 -10.82
CA HIS A 90 6.52 -3.25 -9.95
C HIS A 90 8.01 -3.19 -9.56
N GLU A 91 8.89 -2.86 -10.50
CA GLU A 91 10.32 -2.70 -10.25
C GLU A 91 10.62 -1.53 -9.32
N LEU A 92 9.93 -0.39 -9.49
CA LEU A 92 10.03 0.75 -8.57
C LEU A 92 9.67 0.37 -7.13
N HIS A 93 8.55 -0.34 -6.96
CA HIS A 93 8.17 -0.82 -5.63
C HIS A 93 9.23 -1.76 -5.05
N SER A 94 9.71 -2.73 -5.83
CA SER A 94 10.72 -3.70 -5.40
C SER A 94 12.04 -3.01 -5.03
N HIS A 95 12.47 -2.03 -5.82
CA HIS A 95 13.65 -1.23 -5.51
C HIS A 95 13.46 -0.42 -4.22
N PHE A 96 12.33 0.25 -4.06
CA PHE A 96 12.01 1.00 -2.83
C PHE A 96 12.01 0.07 -1.60
N ALA A 97 11.41 -1.12 -1.71
CA ALA A 97 11.39 -2.10 -0.64
C ALA A 97 12.80 -2.59 -0.25
N SER A 98 13.72 -2.67 -1.23
CA SER A 98 15.11 -3.09 -0.98
C SER A 98 15.93 -2.10 -0.16
N ILE A 99 15.57 -0.82 -0.19
CA ILE A 99 16.31 0.27 0.47
C ILE A 99 15.57 0.88 1.66
N THR A 100 14.36 0.40 1.96
CA THR A 100 13.50 0.97 3.01
C THR A 100 13.21 -0.06 4.10
N HIS A 101 13.62 0.23 5.32
CA HIS A 101 13.34 -0.64 6.47
C HIS A 101 11.83 -0.79 6.71
N GLY A 102 11.40 -2.05 6.92
CA GLY A 102 10.01 -2.37 7.22
C GLY A 102 9.08 -2.39 6.00
N CYS A 103 9.56 -2.05 4.82
CA CYS A 103 8.80 -2.22 3.59
C CYS A 103 8.84 -3.70 3.15
N LEU A 104 7.67 -4.24 2.79
CA LEU A 104 7.55 -5.63 2.34
C LEU A 104 7.74 -5.73 0.83
N PHE A 105 8.53 -6.71 0.39
CA PHE A 105 8.50 -7.13 -1.02
C PHE A 105 7.14 -7.75 -1.34
N ARG A 106 6.52 -7.32 -2.41
CA ARG A 106 5.27 -7.88 -2.91
C ARG A 106 5.56 -8.94 -3.97
N ASN A 107 5.27 -10.20 -3.66
CA ASN A 107 5.21 -11.28 -4.64
C ASN A 107 3.85 -11.25 -5.37
N ALA A 108 3.62 -12.16 -6.31
CA ALA A 108 2.37 -12.23 -7.06
C ALA A 108 1.12 -12.27 -6.17
N LEU A 109 1.12 -13.09 -5.12
CA LEU A 109 0.01 -13.18 -4.18
C LEU A 109 -0.22 -11.87 -3.40
N ALA A 110 0.86 -11.18 -3.00
CA ALA A 110 0.75 -9.90 -2.29
C ALA A 110 0.24 -8.77 -3.22
N TRP A 111 0.56 -8.81 -4.51
CA TRP A 111 -0.02 -7.91 -5.50
C TRP A 111 -1.49 -8.22 -5.76
N GLU A 112 -1.87 -9.50 -5.89
CA GLU A 112 -3.27 -9.91 -5.98
C GLU A 112 -4.08 -9.41 -4.78
N GLU A 113 -3.58 -9.58 -3.56
CA GLU A 113 -4.25 -9.07 -2.34
C GLU A 113 -4.30 -7.54 -2.31
N TYR A 114 -3.27 -6.85 -2.82
CA TYR A 114 -3.23 -5.39 -2.89
C TYR A 114 -4.35 -4.82 -3.76
N TRP A 115 -4.68 -5.48 -4.89
CA TRP A 115 -5.69 -5.07 -5.85
C TRP A 115 -7.09 -5.62 -5.55
N ARG A 116 -7.21 -6.65 -4.75
CA ARG A 116 -8.46 -7.41 -4.53
C ARG A 116 -9.67 -6.54 -4.17
N TRP A 117 -9.45 -5.45 -3.46
CA TRP A 117 -10.52 -4.59 -2.93
C TRP A 117 -10.51 -3.21 -3.57
N ASP A 118 -9.75 -3.03 -4.65
CA ASP A 118 -9.72 -1.75 -5.35
C ASP A 118 -10.94 -1.59 -6.24
N GLU A 119 -11.35 -0.33 -6.40
CA GLU A 119 -12.41 0.05 -7.32
C GLU A 119 -11.85 0.05 -8.77
N ASP A 120 -12.69 -0.21 -9.76
CA ASP A 120 -12.32 -0.28 -11.18
C ASP A 120 -11.66 1.01 -11.70
N ASP A 121 -11.93 2.15 -11.03
CA ASP A 121 -11.37 3.47 -11.37
C ASP A 121 -10.00 3.76 -10.74
N THR A 122 -9.36 2.77 -10.10
CA THR A 122 -8.03 2.93 -9.53
C THR A 122 -6.98 3.05 -10.62
N ASN A 123 -6.17 4.10 -10.56
CA ASN A 123 -5.16 4.45 -11.55
C ASN A 123 -3.76 4.33 -10.99
N VAL A 124 -2.80 3.97 -11.83
CA VAL A 124 -1.37 4.01 -11.55
C VAL A 124 -0.73 5.09 -12.42
N ALA A 125 0.04 5.99 -11.80
CA ALA A 125 0.81 7.01 -12.50
C ALA A 125 2.29 6.89 -12.14
N VAL A 126 3.16 6.78 -13.15
CA VAL A 126 4.61 6.64 -12.99
C VAL A 126 5.30 7.90 -13.48
N TYR A 127 6.21 8.44 -12.68
CA TYR A 127 7.08 9.54 -13.06
C TYR A 127 8.37 9.01 -13.70
N TYR A 128 8.68 9.51 -14.89
CA TYR A 128 9.90 9.25 -15.65
C TYR A 128 10.77 10.51 -15.68
N ASN A 129 12.07 10.35 -15.45
CA ASN A 129 13.01 11.47 -15.60
C ASN A 129 13.32 11.76 -17.09
N THR A 130 14.16 12.74 -17.37
CA THR A 130 14.56 13.16 -18.75
C THR A 130 15.31 12.07 -19.55
N LYS A 131 15.65 10.94 -18.94
CA LYS A 131 16.29 9.76 -19.57
C LYS A 131 15.34 8.59 -19.64
N ASP A 132 14.04 8.82 -19.57
CA ASP A 132 12.99 7.79 -19.57
C ASP A 132 13.12 6.72 -18.46
N LYS A 133 13.85 7.04 -17.38
CA LYS A 133 14.00 6.14 -16.24
C LYS A 133 12.86 6.37 -15.24
N PRO A 134 12.11 5.32 -14.84
CA PRO A 134 11.10 5.43 -13.80
C PRO A 134 11.74 5.75 -12.45
N CYS A 135 11.20 6.75 -11.74
CA CYS A 135 11.78 7.26 -10.50
C CYS A 135 10.77 7.45 -9.37
N GLY A 136 9.50 7.24 -9.62
CA GLY A 136 8.43 7.31 -8.61
C GLY A 136 7.09 6.95 -9.22
N PHE A 137 6.15 6.60 -8.37
CA PHE A 137 4.78 6.30 -8.78
C PHE A 137 3.76 6.74 -7.72
N MET A 138 2.51 6.82 -8.12
CA MET A 138 1.38 6.84 -7.20
C MET A 138 0.24 5.97 -7.70
N VAL A 139 -0.49 5.41 -6.74
CA VAL A 139 -1.75 4.69 -6.95
C VAL A 139 -2.86 5.55 -6.36
N TYR A 140 -3.86 5.88 -7.17
CA TYR A 140 -4.91 6.80 -6.77
C TYR A 140 -6.23 6.50 -7.47
N LEU A 141 -7.31 7.01 -6.90
CA LEU A 141 -8.62 7.10 -7.54
C LEU A 141 -9.23 8.49 -7.29
N ILE A 142 -10.12 8.92 -8.17
CA ILE A 142 -10.88 10.17 -8.03
C ILE A 142 -12.34 9.80 -7.82
N LYS A 143 -12.90 10.23 -6.68
CA LYS A 143 -14.28 9.94 -6.31
C LYS A 143 -14.87 11.11 -5.55
N ASN A 144 -16.06 11.57 -5.97
CA ASN A 144 -16.76 12.73 -5.37
C ASN A 144 -15.86 13.99 -5.29
N ASP A 145 -15.18 14.32 -6.37
CA ASP A 145 -14.25 15.45 -6.49
C ASP A 145 -13.08 15.41 -5.47
N ILE A 146 -12.75 14.22 -4.97
CA ILE A 146 -11.62 14.01 -4.07
C ILE A 146 -10.65 13.02 -4.71
N MET A 147 -9.38 13.41 -4.83
CA MET A 147 -8.30 12.48 -5.21
C MET A 147 -7.84 11.70 -3.97
N HIS A 148 -8.11 10.41 -3.95
CA HIS A 148 -7.66 9.49 -2.91
C HIS A 148 -6.35 8.85 -3.34
N ILE A 149 -5.24 9.22 -2.72
CA ILE A 149 -3.93 8.62 -2.98
C ILE A 149 -3.75 7.46 -2.01
N LYS A 150 -3.78 6.23 -2.55
CA LYS A 150 -3.60 4.98 -1.81
C LYS A 150 -2.14 4.77 -1.42
N GLU A 151 -1.24 5.02 -2.36
CA GLU A 151 0.20 4.88 -2.20
C GLU A 151 0.94 5.88 -3.08
N MET A 152 2.04 6.45 -2.58
CA MET A 152 2.92 7.33 -3.33
C MET A 152 4.36 7.05 -2.93
N ILE A 153 5.16 6.58 -3.87
CA ILE A 153 6.58 6.26 -3.69
C ILE A 153 7.42 7.09 -4.66
N TYR A 154 8.53 7.62 -4.16
CA TYR A 154 9.49 8.36 -4.98
C TYR A 154 10.92 8.07 -4.50
N LEU A 155 11.83 7.85 -5.44
CA LEU A 155 13.23 7.55 -5.16
C LEU A 155 14.09 8.81 -5.01
N ASN A 156 13.59 9.97 -5.43
CA ASN A 156 14.31 11.23 -5.37
C ASN A 156 13.36 12.44 -5.31
N ARG A 157 13.95 13.63 -5.09
CA ARG A 157 13.19 14.89 -4.98
C ARG A 157 12.53 15.30 -6.30
N GLU A 158 13.11 14.96 -7.43
CA GLU A 158 12.57 15.26 -8.76
C GLU A 158 11.26 14.51 -8.97
N ALA A 159 11.25 13.19 -8.74
CA ALA A 159 10.05 12.36 -8.83
C ALA A 159 8.94 12.84 -7.86
N LYS A 160 9.32 13.20 -6.62
CA LYS A 160 8.38 13.81 -5.68
C LYS A 160 7.71 15.05 -6.28
N LYS A 161 8.51 15.97 -6.87
CA LYS A 161 8.00 17.18 -7.49
C LYS A 161 7.05 16.87 -8.65
N GLY A 162 7.44 15.95 -9.54
CA GLY A 162 6.64 15.60 -10.71
C GLY A 162 5.30 14.96 -10.34
N LEU A 163 5.28 14.13 -9.31
CA LEU A 163 4.03 13.56 -8.81
C LEU A 163 3.11 14.63 -8.18
N TRP A 164 3.66 15.60 -7.44
CA TRP A 164 2.88 16.73 -6.94
C TRP A 164 2.37 17.64 -8.03
N GLU A 165 3.16 17.90 -9.08
CA GLU A 165 2.72 18.65 -10.27
C GLU A 165 1.56 17.94 -10.98
N TYR A 166 1.65 16.61 -11.09
CA TYR A 166 0.58 15.80 -11.67
C TYR A 166 -0.72 15.84 -10.82
N ILE A 167 -0.62 15.81 -9.49
CA ILE A 167 -1.77 15.96 -8.61
C ILE A 167 -2.44 17.32 -8.83
N HIS A 168 -1.64 18.41 -8.89
CA HIS A 168 -2.14 19.76 -9.11
C HIS A 168 -2.80 19.95 -10.49
N ALA A 169 -2.41 19.17 -11.49
CA ALA A 169 -2.99 19.23 -12.83
C ALA A 169 -4.37 18.52 -12.94
N HIS A 170 -4.90 17.98 -11.87
CA HIS A 170 -6.22 17.37 -11.79
C HIS A 170 -7.28 18.31 -11.18
N ASP A 171 -6.97 19.61 -11.05
CA ASP A 171 -7.93 20.66 -10.64
C ASP A 171 -9.04 20.87 -11.68
#